data_6d203d558480a95ecbaf97c5fbc6b946
#
_entry.id   6d203d558480a95ecbaf97c5fbc6b946
#
_cell.length_a   1.000
_cell.length_b   1.000
_cell.length_c   1.000
_cell.angle_alpha   90.00
_cell.angle_beta   90.00
_cell.angle_gamma   90.00
#
_symmetry.space_group_name_H-M   'P 1'
#
loop_
_entity.id
_entity.type
_entity.pdbx_description
1 polymer ?
#
loop_
_entity_poly.entity_id
_entity_poly.type
_entity_poly.pdbx_seq_one_letter_code
_entity_poly.pdbx_strand_id
1 'polypeptide(L)'
;MESGWIAFAIATWLVLLLNLALTLRTVQWLRSRQRAEQLDAIRESLPELALGAPAPDFRVRDLDGQPVRLADYRGRETAFVFVSPHCGPCARELPDLAKLAGQAKASASAELVLVSDSSTPETHAWLSAIAERHPEVSGSRLLVAGGTRSDFLALYNPRGLTPYFLHLDADGRVTARGGLRSPYWAAIVKRWETGANPMRTLRRYV
;
A
#
# COMPACT_ATOMS: atom_id res chain seq x y z
N MET A 1 1.68 31.72 -60.11
CA MET A 1 1.10 32.34 -58.89
C MET A 1 0.19 31.39 -58.11
N GLU A 2 -0.27 30.27 -58.67
CA GLU A 2 -1.21 29.33 -57.98
C GLU A 2 -0.55 28.45 -56.93
N SER A 3 0.71 28.07 -57.05
CA SER A 3 1.40 27.19 -56.06
C SER A 3 1.62 27.84 -54.69
N GLY A 4 1.68 29.16 -54.60
CA GLY A 4 1.85 29.87 -53.33
C GLY A 4 0.62 29.83 -52.42
N TRP A 5 -0.56 29.90 -53.00
CA TRP A 5 -1.82 29.81 -52.25
C TRP A 5 -2.08 28.42 -51.69
N ILE A 6 -1.73 27.39 -52.45
CA ILE A 6 -1.86 25.99 -51.99
C ILE A 6 -0.90 25.73 -50.80
N ALA A 7 0.34 26.15 -50.88
CA ALA A 7 1.32 26.03 -49.80
C ALA A 7 0.87 26.77 -48.53
N PHE A 8 0.35 27.99 -48.67
CA PHE A 8 -0.19 28.78 -47.56
C PHE A 8 -1.41 28.08 -46.90
N ALA A 9 -2.34 27.58 -47.71
CA ALA A 9 -3.50 26.84 -47.20
C ALA A 9 -3.10 25.58 -46.42
N ILE A 10 -2.15 24.80 -46.94
CA ILE A 10 -1.61 23.60 -46.26
C ILE A 10 -0.97 23.99 -44.93
N ALA A 11 -0.13 25.01 -44.90
CA ALA A 11 0.52 25.48 -43.68
C ALA A 11 -0.50 25.90 -42.62
N THR A 12 -1.55 26.64 -43.03
CA THR A 12 -2.60 27.08 -42.14
C THR A 12 -3.38 25.88 -41.55
N TRP A 13 -3.72 24.87 -42.37
CA TRP A 13 -4.38 23.68 -41.91
C TRP A 13 -3.51 22.86 -40.96
N LEU A 14 -2.19 22.76 -41.20
CA LEU A 14 -1.27 22.08 -40.30
C LEU A 14 -1.20 22.77 -38.93
N VAL A 15 -1.14 24.10 -38.91
CA VAL A 15 -1.15 24.87 -37.64
C VAL A 15 -2.46 24.68 -36.90
N LEU A 16 -3.60 24.68 -37.58
CA LEU A 16 -4.90 24.46 -36.97
C LEU A 16 -5.02 23.06 -36.39
N LEU A 17 -4.60 22.03 -37.11
CA LEU A 17 -4.59 20.65 -36.66
C LEU A 17 -3.65 20.45 -35.45
N LEU A 18 -2.47 21.06 -35.48
CA LEU A 18 -1.53 21.03 -34.36
C LEU A 18 -2.13 21.69 -33.12
N ASN A 19 -2.76 22.86 -33.28
CA ASN A 19 -3.41 23.58 -32.18
C ASN A 19 -4.56 22.76 -31.60
N LEU A 20 -5.39 22.17 -32.47
CA LEU A 20 -6.46 21.27 -32.05
C LEU A 20 -5.91 20.06 -31.25
N ALA A 21 -4.87 19.42 -31.76
CA ALA A 21 -4.25 18.26 -31.09
C ALA A 21 -3.68 18.65 -29.71
N LEU A 22 -3.00 19.78 -29.58
CA LEU A 22 -2.50 20.30 -28.32
C LEU A 22 -3.63 20.61 -27.34
N THR A 23 -4.69 21.25 -27.82
CA THR A 23 -5.86 21.57 -27.00
C THR A 23 -6.55 20.31 -26.47
N LEU A 24 -6.77 19.31 -27.33
CA LEU A 24 -7.33 18.03 -26.92
C LEU A 24 -6.46 17.32 -25.91
N ARG A 25 -5.15 17.32 -26.09
CA ARG A 25 -4.20 16.71 -25.15
C ARG A 25 -4.23 17.42 -23.80
N THR A 26 -4.30 18.73 -23.77
CA THR A 26 -4.40 19.53 -22.55
C THR A 26 -5.71 19.26 -21.81
N VAL A 27 -6.83 19.20 -22.52
CA VAL A 27 -8.13 18.89 -21.95
C VAL A 27 -8.16 17.46 -21.37
N GLN A 28 -7.59 16.48 -22.08
CA GLN A 28 -7.50 15.11 -21.57
C GLN A 28 -6.66 15.04 -20.31
N TRP A 29 -5.53 15.73 -20.27
CA TRP A 29 -4.66 15.80 -19.10
C TRP A 29 -5.34 16.47 -17.89
N LEU A 30 -6.05 17.57 -18.10
CA LEU A 30 -6.84 18.24 -17.06
C LEU A 30 -7.95 17.34 -16.51
N ARG A 31 -8.68 16.65 -17.39
CA ARG A 31 -9.73 15.70 -16.98
C ARG A 31 -9.19 14.52 -16.18
N SER A 32 -8.01 14.01 -16.55
CA SER A 32 -7.39 12.93 -15.80
C SER A 32 -6.95 13.38 -14.39
N ARG A 33 -6.44 14.59 -14.25
CA ARG A 33 -6.11 15.18 -12.94
C ARG A 33 -7.35 15.38 -12.06
N GLN A 34 -8.40 15.99 -12.60
CA GLN A 34 -9.65 16.20 -11.84
C GLN A 34 -10.27 14.89 -11.36
N ARG A 35 -10.23 13.83 -12.18
CA ARG A 35 -10.68 12.49 -11.77
C ARG A 35 -9.83 11.91 -10.66
N ALA A 36 -8.51 12.07 -10.73
CA ALA A 36 -7.61 11.61 -9.67
C ALA A 36 -7.90 12.33 -8.34
N GLU A 37 -8.03 13.66 -8.35
CA GLU A 37 -8.35 14.46 -7.18
C GLU A 37 -9.72 14.08 -6.56
N GLN A 38 -10.73 13.84 -7.40
CA GLN A 38 -12.04 13.38 -6.93
C GLN A 38 -11.98 11.98 -6.29
N LEU A 39 -11.22 11.05 -6.88
CA LEU A 39 -11.03 9.73 -6.31
C LEU A 39 -10.26 9.78 -4.99
N ASP A 40 -9.27 10.63 -4.89
CA ASP A 40 -8.49 10.82 -3.66
C ASP A 40 -9.36 11.44 -2.56
N ALA A 41 -10.20 12.42 -2.88
CA ALA A 41 -11.16 12.99 -1.92
C ALA A 41 -12.19 11.95 -1.42
N ILE A 42 -12.69 11.08 -2.32
CA ILE A 42 -13.58 9.99 -1.94
C ILE A 42 -12.83 8.98 -1.04
N ARG A 43 -11.61 8.60 -1.39
CA ARG A 43 -10.77 7.70 -0.58
C ARG A 43 -10.50 8.27 0.80
N GLU A 44 -10.21 9.56 0.89
CA GLU A 44 -9.94 10.22 2.17
C GLU A 44 -11.17 10.27 3.08
N SER A 45 -12.38 10.27 2.51
CA SER A 45 -13.64 10.23 3.27
C SER A 45 -14.03 8.83 3.75
N LEU A 46 -13.38 7.75 3.26
CA LEU A 46 -13.70 6.39 3.68
C LEU A 46 -13.31 6.16 5.15
N PRO A 47 -14.22 5.54 5.93
CA PRO A 47 -13.97 5.30 7.35
C PRO A 47 -12.87 4.24 7.52
N GLU A 48 -11.89 4.58 8.34
CA GLU A 48 -10.86 3.63 8.79
C GLU A 48 -11.29 2.95 10.09
N LEU A 49 -10.71 1.79 10.38
CA LEU A 49 -10.94 1.09 11.64
C LEU A 49 -10.56 2.00 12.82
N ALA A 50 -11.46 2.16 13.79
CA ALA A 50 -11.22 3.01 14.94
C ALA A 50 -10.16 2.40 15.87
N LEU A 51 -9.31 3.24 16.47
CA LEU A 51 -8.36 2.80 17.49
C LEU A 51 -9.11 2.22 18.70
N GLY A 52 -8.62 1.10 19.23
CA GLY A 52 -9.25 0.35 20.31
C GLY A 52 -10.38 -0.59 19.87
N ALA A 53 -10.90 -0.44 18.65
CA ALA A 53 -11.94 -1.33 18.14
C ALA A 53 -11.40 -2.74 17.87
N PRO A 54 -12.22 -3.80 18.04
CA PRO A 54 -11.86 -5.12 17.59
C PRO A 54 -11.76 -5.12 16.06
N ALA A 55 -10.69 -5.72 15.51
CA ALA A 55 -10.54 -5.89 14.09
C ALA A 55 -11.62 -6.84 13.55
N PRO A 56 -12.28 -6.52 12.43
CA PRO A 56 -13.26 -7.40 11.81
C PRO A 56 -12.59 -8.67 11.29
N ASP A 57 -13.31 -9.78 11.31
CA ASP A 57 -12.80 -11.04 10.75
C ASP A 57 -12.58 -10.90 9.23
N PHE A 58 -11.58 -11.62 8.73
CA PHE A 58 -11.27 -11.67 7.31
C PHE A 58 -10.89 -13.07 6.85
N ARG A 59 -10.97 -13.28 5.55
CA ARG A 59 -10.42 -14.47 4.87
C ARG A 59 -9.64 -14.00 3.66
N VAL A 60 -8.38 -14.40 3.59
CA VAL A 60 -7.47 -14.05 2.51
C VAL A 60 -6.57 -15.26 2.24
N ARG A 61 -5.82 -15.26 1.15
CA ARG A 61 -4.83 -16.30 0.87
C ARG A 61 -3.43 -15.75 1.03
N ASP A 62 -2.51 -16.60 1.46
CA ASP A 62 -1.09 -16.28 1.36
C ASP A 62 -0.57 -16.49 -0.07
N LEU A 63 0.73 -16.28 -0.26
CA LEU A 63 1.37 -16.42 -1.57
C LEU A 63 1.32 -17.85 -2.11
N ASP A 64 1.27 -18.85 -1.22
CA ASP A 64 1.15 -20.28 -1.55
C ASP A 64 -0.31 -20.71 -1.75
N GLY A 65 -1.26 -19.77 -1.69
CA GLY A 65 -2.69 -20.02 -1.87
C GLY A 65 -3.40 -20.60 -0.65
N GLN A 66 -2.71 -20.72 0.51
CA GLN A 66 -3.33 -21.24 1.73
C GLN A 66 -4.28 -20.22 2.33
N PRO A 67 -5.44 -20.64 2.86
CA PRO A 67 -6.38 -19.74 3.48
C PRO A 67 -5.84 -19.25 4.84
N VAL A 68 -5.93 -17.93 5.04
CA VAL A 68 -5.52 -17.25 6.27
C VAL A 68 -6.68 -16.42 6.81
N ARG A 69 -6.85 -16.40 8.12
CA ARG A 69 -7.93 -15.71 8.86
C ARG A 69 -7.35 -14.86 9.98
N LEU A 70 -8.12 -13.91 10.48
CA LEU A 70 -7.75 -13.11 11.65
C LEU A 70 -7.43 -13.99 12.88
N ALA A 71 -8.16 -15.09 13.06
CA ALA A 71 -7.95 -16.01 14.17
C ALA A 71 -6.54 -16.60 14.23
N ASP A 72 -5.83 -16.69 13.10
CA ASP A 72 -4.47 -17.24 13.01
C ASP A 72 -3.42 -16.31 13.65
N TYR A 73 -3.80 -15.07 13.95
CA TYR A 73 -2.96 -14.03 14.57
C TYR A 73 -3.27 -13.75 16.04
N ARG A 74 -4.24 -14.44 16.62
CA ARG A 74 -4.59 -14.26 18.04
C ARG A 74 -3.44 -14.65 18.97
N GLY A 75 -3.32 -13.93 20.08
CA GLY A 75 -2.29 -14.16 21.08
C GLY A 75 -0.93 -13.52 20.76
N ARG A 76 -0.81 -12.81 19.64
CA ARG A 76 0.41 -12.09 19.26
C ARG A 76 0.09 -10.74 18.65
N GLU A 77 0.97 -9.78 18.86
CA GLU A 77 0.89 -8.51 18.17
C GLU A 77 1.12 -8.70 16.66
N THR A 78 0.32 -8.05 15.83
CA THR A 78 0.44 -8.20 14.38
C THR A 78 0.40 -6.85 13.70
N ALA A 79 1.39 -6.57 12.85
CA ALA A 79 1.35 -5.44 11.94
C ALA A 79 1.10 -5.93 10.51
N PHE A 80 -0.03 -5.58 9.94
CA PHE A 80 -0.29 -5.72 8.52
C PHE A 80 0.28 -4.52 7.78
N VAL A 81 1.21 -4.75 6.87
CA VAL A 81 1.83 -3.70 6.05
C VAL A 81 1.37 -3.86 4.60
N PHE A 82 0.55 -2.94 4.15
CA PHE A 82 0.00 -2.92 2.80
C PHE A 82 1.03 -2.37 1.81
N VAL A 83 1.33 -3.16 0.81
CA VAL A 83 2.32 -2.88 -0.24
C VAL A 83 1.75 -3.16 -1.62
N SER A 84 2.37 -2.58 -2.64
CA SER A 84 1.96 -2.78 -4.04
C SER A 84 3.18 -2.91 -4.95
N PRO A 85 3.16 -3.81 -5.94
CA PRO A 85 4.18 -3.84 -7.00
C PRO A 85 4.31 -2.52 -7.78
N HIS A 86 3.22 -1.74 -7.83
CA HIS A 86 3.18 -0.44 -8.53
C HIS A 86 3.63 0.74 -7.65
N CYS A 87 4.01 0.48 -6.41
CA CYS A 87 4.41 1.48 -5.44
C CYS A 87 5.95 1.53 -5.31
N GLY A 88 6.58 2.50 -5.93
CA GLY A 88 8.03 2.67 -5.85
C GLY A 88 8.60 2.81 -4.42
N PRO A 89 7.96 3.56 -3.50
CA PRO A 89 8.34 3.55 -2.09
C PRO A 89 8.28 2.16 -1.46
N CYS A 90 7.27 1.34 -1.76
CA CYS A 90 7.14 -0.01 -1.20
C CYS A 90 8.34 -0.89 -1.55
N ALA A 91 8.80 -0.86 -2.79
CA ALA A 91 9.96 -1.63 -3.22
C ALA A 91 11.26 -1.25 -2.46
N ARG A 92 11.40 0.02 -2.09
CA ARG A 92 12.56 0.49 -1.30
C ARG A 92 12.51 0.10 0.18
N GLU A 93 11.32 0.08 0.75
CA GLU A 93 11.12 -0.25 2.17
C GLU A 93 11.11 -1.78 2.43
N LEU A 94 10.88 -2.59 1.40
CA LEU A 94 10.67 -4.03 1.53
C LEU A 94 11.84 -4.78 2.20
N PRO A 95 13.13 -4.51 1.89
CA PRO A 95 14.24 -5.17 2.56
C PRO A 95 14.30 -4.88 4.07
N ASP A 96 14.01 -3.66 4.48
CA ASP A 96 14.01 -3.28 5.89
C ASP A 96 12.80 -3.85 6.63
N LEU A 97 11.63 -3.94 5.97
CA LEU A 97 10.46 -4.63 6.49
C LEU A 97 10.73 -6.13 6.70
N ALA A 98 11.45 -6.77 5.78
CA ALA A 98 11.82 -8.18 5.91
C ALA A 98 12.75 -8.44 7.11
N LYS A 99 13.75 -7.58 7.30
CA LYS A 99 14.63 -7.63 8.49
C LYS A 99 13.84 -7.43 9.78
N LEU A 100 12.95 -6.44 9.80
CA LEU A 100 12.09 -6.16 10.94
C LEU A 100 11.14 -7.33 11.26
N ALA A 101 10.60 -8.02 10.24
CA ALA A 101 9.78 -9.21 10.42
C ALA A 101 10.55 -10.33 11.15
N GLY A 102 11.82 -10.54 10.81
CA GLY A 102 12.71 -11.48 11.49
C GLY A 102 12.94 -11.09 12.97
N GLN A 103 13.17 -9.83 13.24
CA GLN A 103 13.37 -9.31 14.60
C GLN A 103 12.09 -9.42 15.45
N ALA A 104 10.93 -9.04 14.90
CA ALA A 104 9.64 -9.14 15.56
C ALA A 104 9.34 -10.57 16.01
N LYS A 105 9.56 -11.53 15.14
CA LYS A 105 9.37 -12.96 15.41
C LYS A 105 10.32 -13.47 16.51
N ALA A 106 11.56 -13.00 16.53
CA ALA A 106 12.57 -13.47 17.46
C ALA A 106 12.42 -12.87 18.89
N SER A 107 11.98 -11.61 19.00
CA SER A 107 12.11 -10.85 20.26
C SER A 107 10.80 -10.55 20.97
N ALA A 108 9.67 -10.53 20.29
CA ALA A 108 8.47 -9.90 20.84
C ALA A 108 7.18 -10.69 20.76
N SER A 109 7.17 -11.94 20.36
CA SER A 109 5.91 -12.65 20.04
C SER A 109 5.01 -11.79 19.11
N ALA A 110 5.64 -11.05 18.22
CA ALA A 110 5.00 -10.16 17.28
C ALA A 110 5.21 -10.66 15.85
N GLU A 111 4.31 -10.28 14.96
CA GLU A 111 4.37 -10.70 13.57
C GLU A 111 4.18 -9.51 12.64
N LEU A 112 5.08 -9.34 11.68
CA LEU A 112 4.90 -8.44 10.55
C LEU A 112 4.47 -9.25 9.34
N VAL A 113 3.33 -8.86 8.77
CA VAL A 113 2.70 -9.53 7.64
C VAL A 113 2.57 -8.52 6.50
N LEU A 114 3.18 -8.80 5.38
CA LEU A 114 3.00 -8.01 4.17
C LEU A 114 1.65 -8.36 3.52
N VAL A 115 0.98 -7.36 2.96
CA VAL A 115 -0.30 -7.53 2.27
C VAL A 115 -0.20 -6.88 0.91
N SER A 116 -0.25 -7.67 -0.15
CA SER A 116 -0.26 -7.17 -1.52
C SER A 116 -1.68 -6.86 -1.99
N ASP A 117 -1.84 -5.74 -2.67
CA ASP A 117 -3.08 -5.33 -3.35
C ASP A 117 -3.21 -5.88 -4.77
N SER A 118 -2.21 -6.62 -5.23
CA SER A 118 -2.13 -7.15 -6.60
C SER A 118 -2.41 -8.66 -6.66
N SER A 119 -2.46 -9.21 -7.86
CA SER A 119 -2.67 -10.65 -8.08
C SER A 119 -1.47 -11.48 -7.61
N THR A 120 -1.69 -12.77 -7.34
CA THR A 120 -0.62 -13.70 -6.92
C THR A 120 0.55 -13.76 -7.92
N PRO A 121 0.34 -13.92 -9.24
CA PRO A 121 1.45 -13.95 -10.20
C PRO A 121 2.26 -12.66 -10.22
N GLU A 122 1.59 -11.53 -10.17
CA GLU A 122 2.23 -10.21 -10.19
C GLU A 122 3.04 -9.94 -8.93
N THR A 123 2.46 -10.26 -7.78
CA THR A 123 3.13 -10.16 -6.48
C THR A 123 4.35 -11.07 -6.42
N HIS A 124 4.23 -12.31 -6.89
CA HIS A 124 5.34 -13.26 -6.92
C HIS A 124 6.48 -12.77 -7.82
N ALA A 125 6.19 -12.30 -9.03
CA ALA A 125 7.20 -11.76 -9.95
C ALA A 125 7.92 -10.55 -9.34
N TRP A 126 7.18 -9.64 -8.69
CA TRP A 126 7.73 -8.47 -8.02
C TRP A 126 8.67 -8.84 -6.85
N LEU A 127 8.24 -9.76 -5.98
CA LEU A 127 9.06 -10.22 -4.86
C LEU A 127 10.32 -10.92 -5.34
N SER A 128 10.22 -11.79 -6.35
CA SER A 128 11.37 -12.49 -6.92
C SER A 128 12.41 -11.53 -7.47
N ALA A 129 11.99 -10.49 -8.20
CA ALA A 129 12.90 -9.47 -8.73
C ALA A 129 13.63 -8.66 -7.63
N ILE A 130 12.98 -8.46 -6.48
CA ILE A 130 13.63 -7.80 -5.33
C ILE A 130 14.55 -8.78 -4.60
N ALA A 131 14.13 -10.02 -4.43
CA ALA A 131 14.86 -11.06 -3.71
C ALA A 131 16.21 -11.43 -4.38
N GLU A 132 16.35 -11.22 -5.68
CA GLU A 132 17.65 -11.36 -6.37
C GLU A 132 18.76 -10.48 -5.75
N ARG A 133 18.40 -9.30 -5.25
CA ARG A 133 19.33 -8.35 -4.61
C ARG A 133 19.22 -8.32 -3.09
N HIS A 134 18.08 -8.77 -2.57
CA HIS A 134 17.69 -8.73 -1.17
C HIS A 134 17.10 -10.07 -0.73
N PRO A 135 17.93 -11.12 -0.54
CA PRO A 135 17.47 -12.50 -0.26
C PRO A 135 16.59 -12.60 1.01
N GLU A 136 16.76 -11.68 1.96
CA GLU A 136 15.96 -11.60 3.18
C GLU A 136 14.46 -11.44 2.92
N VAL A 137 14.07 -10.91 1.76
CA VAL A 137 12.66 -10.70 1.38
C VAL A 137 11.94 -12.03 1.13
N SER A 138 12.64 -13.07 0.70
CA SER A 138 12.07 -14.39 0.40
C SER A 138 11.44 -15.08 1.61
N GLY A 139 11.86 -14.73 2.84
CA GLY A 139 11.31 -15.27 4.08
C GLY A 139 10.12 -14.50 4.65
N SER A 140 9.69 -13.44 3.99
CA SER A 140 8.59 -12.58 4.49
C SER A 140 7.24 -13.27 4.35
N ARG A 141 6.43 -13.25 5.41
CA ARG A 141 5.03 -13.68 5.32
C ARG A 141 4.23 -12.67 4.54
N LEU A 142 3.57 -13.11 3.48
CA LEU A 142 2.80 -12.25 2.60
C LEU A 142 1.42 -12.82 2.31
N LEU A 143 0.41 -11.95 2.41
CA LEU A 143 -0.97 -12.19 2.03
C LEU A 143 -1.26 -11.51 0.69
N VAL A 144 -2.03 -12.18 -0.15
CA VAL A 144 -2.46 -11.65 -1.45
C VAL A 144 -3.94 -11.29 -1.35
N ALA A 145 -4.21 -10.00 -1.27
CA ALA A 145 -5.57 -9.48 -1.16
C ALA A 145 -6.12 -8.92 -2.48
N GLY A 146 -5.27 -8.75 -3.49
CA GLY A 146 -5.67 -8.32 -4.83
C GLY A 146 -6.19 -9.47 -5.69
N GLY A 147 -6.97 -9.13 -6.73
CA GLY A 147 -7.47 -10.09 -7.72
C GLY A 147 -8.70 -10.91 -7.31
N THR A 148 -9.08 -10.89 -6.05
CA THR A 148 -10.36 -11.41 -5.55
C THR A 148 -11.12 -10.28 -4.84
N ARG A 149 -12.47 -10.35 -4.78
CA ARG A 149 -13.27 -9.48 -3.89
C ARG A 149 -12.97 -9.86 -2.44
N SER A 150 -11.80 -9.49 -1.98
CA SER A 150 -11.42 -9.64 -0.58
C SER A 150 -11.94 -8.43 0.19
N ASP A 151 -12.86 -8.66 1.10
CA ASP A 151 -13.32 -7.63 2.05
C ASP A 151 -12.16 -7.11 2.90
N PHE A 152 -11.03 -7.83 2.92
CA PHE A 152 -9.86 -7.50 3.71
C PHE A 152 -9.30 -6.10 3.37
N LEU A 153 -9.06 -5.80 2.09
CA LEU A 153 -8.58 -4.46 1.69
C LEU A 153 -9.62 -3.38 2.01
N ALA A 154 -10.90 -3.66 1.72
CA ALA A 154 -11.98 -2.71 1.98
C ALA A 154 -12.16 -2.39 3.47
N LEU A 155 -11.87 -3.34 4.36
CA LEU A 155 -12.01 -3.18 5.81
C LEU A 155 -10.73 -2.60 6.45
N TYR A 156 -9.56 -3.09 6.04
CA TYR A 156 -8.29 -2.82 6.72
C TYR A 156 -7.48 -1.68 6.11
N ASN A 157 -7.67 -1.43 4.81
CA ASN A 157 -7.05 -0.32 4.08
C ASN A 157 -8.04 0.28 3.07
N PRO A 158 -9.18 0.82 3.51
CA PRO A 158 -10.26 1.31 2.63
C PRO A 158 -9.78 2.41 1.68
N ARG A 159 -8.77 3.18 2.08
CA ARG A 159 -8.18 4.25 1.27
C ARG A 159 -7.22 3.74 0.20
N GLY A 160 -6.81 2.47 0.24
CA GLY A 160 -5.85 1.88 -0.70
C GLY A 160 -4.47 2.53 -0.63
N LEU A 161 -4.05 2.98 0.55
CA LEU A 161 -2.76 3.62 0.76
C LEU A 161 -1.63 2.58 0.76
N THR A 162 -0.50 2.90 0.10
CA THR A 162 0.71 2.06 0.10
C THR A 162 1.97 2.94 0.05
N PRO A 163 3.00 2.69 0.89
CA PRO A 163 2.99 1.76 2.01
C PRO A 163 2.17 2.29 3.19
N TYR A 164 1.34 1.44 3.76
CA TYR A 164 0.47 1.76 4.90
C TYR A 164 0.49 0.60 5.88
N PHE A 165 0.36 0.85 7.19
CA PHE A 165 0.28 -0.21 8.19
C PHE A 165 -0.98 -0.09 9.04
N LEU A 166 -1.42 -1.24 9.54
CA LEU A 166 -2.42 -1.38 10.58
C LEU A 166 -1.89 -2.38 11.62
N HIS A 167 -1.83 -1.95 12.88
CA HIS A 167 -1.28 -2.76 13.98
C HIS A 167 -2.38 -3.21 14.92
N LEU A 168 -2.37 -4.50 15.25
CA LEU A 168 -3.26 -5.14 16.21
C LEU A 168 -2.47 -5.60 17.43
N ASP A 169 -3.09 -5.51 18.61
CA ASP A 169 -2.59 -6.18 19.82
C ASP A 169 -2.91 -7.68 19.80
N ALA A 170 -2.47 -8.39 20.85
CA ALA A 170 -2.70 -9.82 21.02
C ALA A 170 -4.17 -10.22 21.09
N ASP A 171 -5.05 -9.29 21.48
CA ASP A 171 -6.49 -9.48 21.53
C ASP A 171 -7.17 -9.19 20.18
N GLY A 172 -6.40 -8.76 19.18
CA GLY A 172 -6.90 -8.40 17.85
C GLY A 172 -7.57 -7.02 17.81
N ARG A 173 -7.20 -6.10 18.72
CA ARG A 173 -7.68 -4.71 18.69
C ARG A 173 -6.72 -3.81 17.94
N VAL A 174 -7.27 -2.86 17.22
CA VAL A 174 -6.50 -1.85 16.48
C VAL A 174 -5.81 -0.91 17.45
N THR A 175 -4.49 -0.87 17.47
CA THR A 175 -3.72 -0.01 18.38
C THR A 175 -3.01 1.13 17.68
N ALA A 176 -2.67 0.97 16.39
CA ALA A 176 -2.07 2.00 15.57
C ALA A 176 -2.33 1.76 14.08
N ARG A 177 -2.26 2.83 13.30
CA ARG A 177 -2.34 2.77 11.84
C ARG A 177 -1.71 4.01 11.22
N GLY A 178 -1.32 3.92 9.95
CA GLY A 178 -0.78 5.06 9.22
C GLY A 178 0.30 4.69 8.22
N GLY A 179 1.01 5.68 7.72
CA GLY A 179 2.17 5.48 6.86
C GLY A 179 3.41 5.03 7.64
N LEU A 180 4.36 4.36 6.97
CA LEU A 180 5.61 3.86 7.60
C LEU A 180 6.55 4.97 8.12
N ARG A 181 6.30 6.22 7.77
CA ARG A 181 7.06 7.37 8.30
C ARG A 181 6.38 8.04 9.51
N SER A 182 5.29 7.47 10.01
CA SER A 182 4.57 8.02 11.14
C SER A 182 5.32 7.75 12.47
N PRO A 183 5.14 8.60 13.50
CA PRO A 183 5.71 8.34 14.82
C PRO A 183 5.18 7.05 15.46
N TYR A 184 3.96 6.63 15.10
CA TYR A 184 3.38 5.38 15.56
C TYR A 184 4.14 4.16 15.03
N TRP A 185 4.50 4.18 13.74
CA TRP A 185 5.35 3.13 13.16
C TRP A 185 6.72 3.08 13.83
N ALA A 186 7.39 4.23 13.97
CA ALA A 186 8.68 4.30 14.65
C ALA A 186 8.63 3.75 16.08
N ALA A 187 7.54 3.96 16.81
CA ALA A 187 7.35 3.41 18.16
C ALA A 187 7.19 1.87 18.15
N ILE A 188 6.50 1.31 17.16
CA ILE A 188 6.37 -0.15 16.98
C ILE A 188 7.74 -0.76 16.67
N VAL A 189 8.46 -0.22 15.69
CA VAL A 189 9.81 -0.67 15.31
C VAL A 189 10.73 -0.68 16.51
N LYS A 190 10.83 0.45 17.22
CA LYS A 190 11.67 0.58 18.41
C LYS A 190 11.33 -0.47 19.49
N ARG A 191 10.06 -0.75 19.69
CA ARG A 191 9.62 -1.78 20.65
C ARG A 191 10.08 -3.18 20.23
N TRP A 192 9.94 -3.51 18.96
CA TRP A 192 10.34 -4.82 18.44
C TRP A 192 11.87 -5.01 18.43
N GLU A 193 12.63 -3.93 18.22
CA GLU A 193 14.10 -3.95 18.30
C GLU A 193 14.63 -4.07 19.73
N THR A 194 13.98 -3.40 20.69
CA THR A 194 14.51 -3.27 22.06
C THR A 194 13.83 -4.15 23.08
N GLY A 195 12.70 -4.83 22.72
CA GLY A 195 11.85 -5.53 23.67
C GLY A 195 11.15 -4.61 24.72
N ALA A 196 11.39 -3.30 24.65
CA ALA A 196 10.81 -2.31 25.54
C ALA A 196 9.39 -1.92 25.10
N ASN A 197 8.49 -1.64 26.05
CA ASN A 197 7.10 -1.25 25.73
C ASN A 197 6.90 0.30 25.74
N PRO A 198 7.19 1.02 24.65
CA PRO A 198 7.04 2.47 24.58
C PRO A 198 5.58 2.95 24.43
N MET A 199 4.59 2.04 24.23
CA MET A 199 3.18 2.42 24.04
C MET A 199 2.53 3.04 25.28
N ARG A 200 3.12 2.94 26.47
CA ARG A 200 2.68 3.69 27.67
C ARG A 200 2.87 5.21 27.49
N THR A 201 3.78 5.63 26.65
CA THR A 201 4.12 7.04 26.44
C THR A 201 3.20 7.73 25.41
N LEU A 202 2.69 6.98 24.44
CA LEU A 202 1.84 7.54 23.38
C LEU A 202 0.38 7.77 23.79
N ARG A 203 -0.11 7.18 24.89
CA ARG A 203 -1.43 7.49 25.46
C ARG A 203 -1.59 8.92 25.96
N ARG A 204 -0.54 9.72 25.99
CA ARG A 204 -0.58 11.14 26.41
C ARG A 204 -0.91 12.11 25.27
N TYR A 205 -1.05 11.65 24.04
CA TYR A 205 -1.26 12.50 22.87
C TYR A 205 -2.57 12.18 22.10
N VAL A 206 -3.50 11.44 22.71
CA VAL A 206 -4.86 11.23 22.22
C VAL A 206 -5.87 11.95 23.12
#